data_e1b135c0d632dec31c057d157e08f07a
#
_entry.id   e1b135c0d632dec31c057d157e08f07a
#
_cell.length_a   1.000
_cell.length_b   1.000
_cell.length_c   1.000
_cell.angle_alpha   90.00
_cell.angle_beta   90.00
_cell.angle_gamma   90.00
#
_symmetry.space_group_name_H-M   'P 1'
#
loop_
_entity.id
_entity.type
_entity.pdbx_description
1 polymer ?
#
loop_
_entity_poly.entity_id
_entity_poly.type
_entity_poly.pdbx_seq_one_letter_code
_entity_poly.pdbx_strand_id
1 'polypeptide(L)'
;MTTENRRSAIMPEVAATPERRVLDLGCGGHKYPGAVGVDRNPRSQADVLGDLDAGRLPFRDGTFDEARLDHVIEHLQDVVAVMAEVHRVCKPGALVVVRTPHFSSIHAYTDPGHRQRLARGSMDQVRKDLAPGCGLEVLRKDILFHHGPWSWPGRLIYRISPNKYEKFFAFMFPARELVFELRILKPGRQELPSDGSWLRAGVMAEARKKSHDP
;
A
#
# COMPACT_ATOMS: atom_id res chain seq x y z
N MET A 1 62.45 23.94 -14.55
CA MET A 1 61.11 24.16 -15.16
C MET A 1 60.48 22.78 -15.35
N THR A 2 59.69 22.35 -14.39
CA THR A 2 59.04 21.03 -14.38
C THR A 2 57.52 21.32 -14.33
N THR A 3 56.85 21.04 -15.43
CA THR A 3 55.41 21.17 -15.58
C THR A 3 54.73 19.92 -15.02
N GLU A 4 54.05 20.09 -13.89
CA GLU A 4 53.19 19.07 -13.28
C GLU A 4 51.92 18.91 -14.08
N ASN A 5 51.76 17.75 -14.68
CA ASN A 5 50.57 17.31 -15.41
C ASN A 5 49.52 16.81 -14.38
N ARG A 6 48.59 17.69 -13.98
CA ARG A 6 47.42 17.29 -13.16
C ARG A 6 46.46 16.48 -14.04
N ARG A 7 46.51 15.17 -13.91
CA ARG A 7 45.44 14.31 -14.42
C ARG A 7 44.20 14.53 -13.58
N SER A 8 43.21 15.21 -14.15
CA SER A 8 41.84 15.27 -13.63
C SER A 8 41.29 13.86 -13.60
N ALA A 9 41.11 13.34 -12.39
CA ALA A 9 40.38 12.08 -12.15
C ALA A 9 38.92 12.33 -12.50
N ILE A 10 38.45 11.82 -13.61
CA ILE A 10 37.02 11.75 -13.96
C ILE A 10 36.41 10.75 -12.97
N MET A 11 35.66 11.26 -12.00
CA MET A 11 34.84 10.42 -11.13
C MET A 11 33.80 9.70 -12.01
N PRO A 12 33.60 8.41 -11.86
CA PRO A 12 32.56 7.72 -12.60
C PRO A 12 31.21 8.31 -12.18
N GLU A 13 30.46 8.75 -13.18
CA GLU A 13 29.06 9.18 -13.04
C GLU A 13 28.28 8.01 -12.41
N VAL A 14 27.89 8.17 -11.15
CA VAL A 14 27.01 7.23 -10.48
C VAL A 14 25.71 7.24 -11.25
N ALA A 15 25.45 6.18 -12.01
CA ALA A 15 24.19 6.00 -12.73
C ALA A 15 23.04 6.19 -11.73
N ALA A 16 22.25 7.24 -11.91
CA ALA A 16 21.09 7.51 -11.09
C ALA A 16 20.19 6.28 -11.16
N THR A 17 19.96 5.63 -10.03
CA THR A 17 18.95 4.57 -9.92
C THR A 17 17.64 5.18 -10.41
N PRO A 18 16.92 4.55 -11.36
CA PRO A 18 15.69 5.11 -11.89
C PRO A 18 14.75 5.40 -10.72
N GLU A 19 14.32 6.66 -10.59
CA GLU A 19 13.41 7.06 -9.53
C GLU A 19 12.16 6.18 -9.57
N ARG A 20 11.86 5.55 -8.46
CA ARG A 20 10.69 4.69 -8.28
C ARG A 20 9.43 5.52 -8.45
N ARG A 21 8.59 5.18 -9.42
CA ARG A 21 7.32 5.86 -9.67
C ARG A 21 6.26 5.32 -8.73
N VAL A 22 5.77 6.15 -7.82
CA VAL A 22 4.73 5.81 -6.86
C VAL A 22 3.41 6.44 -7.28
N LEU A 23 2.34 5.67 -7.23
CA LEU A 23 0.95 6.13 -7.42
C LEU A 23 0.26 6.15 -6.07
N ASP A 24 -0.33 7.29 -5.70
CA ASP A 24 -1.09 7.47 -4.46
C ASP A 24 -2.57 7.68 -4.79
N LEU A 25 -3.37 6.64 -4.57
CA LEU A 25 -4.78 6.61 -4.92
C LEU A 25 -5.62 7.07 -3.73
N GLY A 26 -6.47 8.08 -3.94
CA GLY A 26 -7.23 8.73 -2.88
C GLY A 26 -6.33 9.52 -1.93
N CYS A 27 -5.35 10.24 -2.47
CA CYS A 27 -4.30 10.89 -1.69
C CYS A 27 -4.79 11.97 -0.71
N GLY A 28 -6.02 12.48 -0.88
CA GLY A 28 -6.60 13.50 -0.01
C GLY A 28 -5.72 14.72 0.20
N GLY A 29 -5.65 15.22 1.43
CA GLY A 29 -4.79 16.33 1.84
C GLY A 29 -3.37 15.93 2.24
N HIS A 30 -3.00 14.64 2.15
CA HIS A 30 -1.73 14.11 2.66
C HIS A 30 -1.07 13.16 1.66
N LYS A 31 -0.87 13.67 0.44
CA LYS A 31 -0.23 12.91 -0.64
C LYS A 31 1.13 12.36 -0.21
N TYR A 32 1.41 11.11 -0.56
CA TYR A 32 2.71 10.49 -0.33
C TYR A 32 3.83 11.27 -1.05
N PRO A 33 4.92 11.61 -0.37
CA PRO A 33 6.00 12.42 -0.95
C PRO A 33 6.56 11.81 -2.23
N GLY A 34 6.62 12.60 -3.30
CA GLY A 34 7.12 12.18 -4.60
C GLY A 34 6.19 11.29 -5.42
N ALA A 35 4.99 10.99 -4.91
CA ALA A 35 4.00 10.21 -5.66
C ALA A 35 3.20 11.05 -6.64
N VAL A 36 2.65 10.38 -7.65
CA VAL A 36 1.55 10.90 -8.46
C VAL A 36 0.25 10.63 -7.73
N GLY A 37 -0.42 11.67 -7.24
CA GLY A 37 -1.66 11.58 -6.49
C GLY A 37 -2.89 11.59 -7.39
N VAL A 38 -3.86 10.73 -7.10
CA VAL A 38 -5.20 10.73 -7.71
C VAL A 38 -6.23 10.89 -6.60
N ASP A 39 -7.18 11.80 -6.78
CA ASP A 39 -8.30 11.96 -5.86
C ASP A 39 -9.51 12.57 -6.60
N ARG A 40 -10.73 12.27 -6.14
CA ARG A 40 -11.95 12.89 -6.67
C ARG A 40 -12.22 14.29 -6.13
N ASN A 41 -11.62 14.63 -4.98
CA ASN A 41 -11.81 15.91 -4.34
C ASN A 41 -10.91 17.00 -4.95
N PRO A 42 -11.43 18.05 -5.57
CA PRO A 42 -10.61 19.12 -6.16
C PRO A 42 -9.83 19.95 -5.14
N ARG A 43 -10.09 19.79 -3.84
CA ARG A 43 -9.36 20.44 -2.75
C ARG A 43 -8.23 19.57 -2.19
N SER A 44 -8.02 18.37 -2.74
CA SER A 44 -6.95 17.46 -2.37
C SER A 44 -5.59 17.94 -2.91
N GLN A 45 -4.53 17.22 -2.56
CA GLN A 45 -3.19 17.41 -3.13
C GLN A 45 -2.96 16.54 -4.39
N ALA A 46 -4.04 16.16 -5.07
CA ALA A 46 -3.96 15.32 -6.25
C ALA A 46 -3.32 16.04 -7.44
N ASP A 47 -2.50 15.32 -8.18
CA ASP A 47 -1.97 15.75 -9.48
C ASP A 47 -2.99 15.49 -10.61
N VAL A 48 -3.86 14.49 -10.39
CA VAL A 48 -4.90 14.07 -11.31
C VAL A 48 -6.22 13.98 -10.56
N LEU A 49 -7.22 14.73 -10.99
CA LEU A 49 -8.58 14.57 -10.48
C LEU A 49 -9.24 13.36 -11.16
N GLY A 50 -9.71 12.42 -10.36
CA GLY A 50 -10.34 11.20 -10.87
C GLY A 50 -11.08 10.44 -9.79
N ASP A 51 -12.22 9.86 -10.18
CA ASP A 51 -12.97 8.93 -9.35
C ASP A 51 -12.49 7.50 -9.62
N LEU A 52 -12.07 6.81 -8.58
CA LEU A 52 -11.56 5.44 -8.71
C LEU A 52 -12.66 4.44 -9.10
N ASP A 53 -13.91 4.71 -8.72
CA ASP A 53 -15.06 3.90 -9.09
C ASP A 53 -15.56 4.18 -10.53
N ALA A 54 -15.07 5.24 -11.20
CA ALA A 54 -15.47 5.57 -12.57
C ALA A 54 -14.79 4.68 -13.64
N GLY A 55 -13.94 3.75 -13.24
CA GLY A 55 -13.30 2.77 -14.12
C GLY A 55 -11.85 3.09 -14.43
N ARG A 56 -11.53 3.51 -15.67
CA ARG A 56 -10.14 3.56 -16.13
C ARG A 56 -9.39 4.82 -15.67
N LEU A 57 -8.24 4.63 -15.03
CA LEU A 57 -7.31 5.69 -14.69
C LEU A 57 -6.58 6.22 -15.95
N PRO A 58 -6.23 7.54 -16.02
CA PRO A 58 -5.61 8.14 -17.19
C PRO A 58 -4.10 7.85 -17.31
N PHE A 59 -3.71 6.65 -16.93
CA PHE A 59 -2.32 6.21 -17.01
C PHE A 59 -2.16 5.04 -17.97
N ARG A 60 -0.97 4.93 -18.57
CA ARG A 60 -0.59 3.79 -19.41
C ARG A 60 -0.38 2.54 -18.55
N ASP A 61 -0.53 1.39 -19.20
CA ASP A 61 -0.22 0.10 -18.59
C ASP A 61 1.25 0.05 -18.13
N GLY A 62 1.48 -0.54 -16.95
CA GLY A 62 2.82 -0.77 -16.45
C GLY A 62 3.65 0.50 -16.21
N THR A 63 3.01 1.57 -15.73
CA THR A 63 3.66 2.85 -15.47
C THR A 63 4.36 2.90 -14.11
N PHE A 64 3.74 2.33 -13.07
CA PHE A 64 4.14 2.53 -11.67
C PHE A 64 4.87 1.32 -11.08
N ASP A 65 5.85 1.61 -10.24
CA ASP A 65 6.62 0.62 -9.48
C ASP A 65 5.99 0.32 -8.13
N GLU A 66 5.12 1.22 -7.66
CA GLU A 66 4.36 1.11 -6.42
C GLU A 66 3.01 1.79 -6.54
N ALA A 67 1.97 1.21 -5.90
CA ALA A 67 0.70 1.87 -5.68
C ALA A 67 0.35 1.86 -4.19
N ARG A 68 -0.27 2.92 -3.72
CA ARG A 68 -0.72 3.10 -2.34
C ARG A 68 -2.21 3.43 -2.30
N LEU A 69 -2.91 2.79 -1.36
CA LEU A 69 -4.31 3.05 -1.02
C LEU A 69 -4.38 3.18 0.51
N ASP A 70 -4.27 4.41 1.01
CA ASP A 70 -4.28 4.69 2.45
C ASP A 70 -5.64 5.25 2.85
N HIS A 71 -6.47 4.47 3.53
CA HIS A 71 -7.86 4.81 3.90
C HIS A 71 -8.73 5.21 2.70
N VAL A 72 -8.73 4.39 1.68
CA VAL A 72 -9.46 4.59 0.42
C VAL A 72 -10.35 3.41 0.07
N ILE A 73 -9.81 2.20 0.25
CA ILE A 73 -10.46 0.96 -0.21
C ILE A 73 -11.82 0.73 0.46
N GLU A 74 -11.99 1.22 1.69
CA GLU A 74 -13.24 1.17 2.43
C GLU A 74 -14.38 2.02 1.84
N HIS A 75 -14.03 3.02 1.01
CA HIS A 75 -14.99 3.90 0.35
C HIS A 75 -15.44 3.39 -1.02
N LEU A 76 -14.71 2.45 -1.62
CA LEU A 76 -14.95 1.98 -2.97
C LEU A 76 -16.24 1.16 -3.07
N GLN A 77 -16.92 1.29 -4.22
CA GLN A 77 -18.08 0.46 -4.56
C GLN A 77 -17.63 -0.93 -5.02
N ASP A 78 -16.67 -0.96 -5.94
CA ASP A 78 -16.13 -2.19 -6.52
C ASP A 78 -14.60 -2.27 -6.31
N VAL A 79 -14.23 -2.89 -5.20
CA VAL A 79 -12.82 -3.12 -4.86
C VAL A 79 -12.11 -3.97 -5.90
N VAL A 80 -12.81 -4.96 -6.49
CA VAL A 80 -12.21 -5.87 -7.46
C VAL A 80 -11.87 -5.13 -8.75
N ALA A 81 -12.79 -4.29 -9.25
CA ALA A 81 -12.56 -3.47 -10.43
C ALA A 81 -11.40 -2.48 -10.24
N VAL A 82 -11.34 -1.81 -9.09
CA VAL A 82 -10.23 -0.88 -8.78
C VAL A 82 -8.91 -1.62 -8.68
N MET A 83 -8.86 -2.79 -8.04
CA MET A 83 -7.63 -3.59 -7.96
C MET A 83 -7.20 -4.16 -9.30
N ALA A 84 -8.13 -4.45 -10.22
CA ALA A 84 -7.80 -4.80 -11.60
C ALA A 84 -7.16 -3.62 -12.34
N GLU A 85 -7.64 -2.41 -12.11
CA GLU A 85 -7.07 -1.21 -12.71
C GLU A 85 -5.70 -0.87 -12.10
N VAL A 86 -5.51 -1.03 -10.79
CA VAL A 86 -4.20 -0.96 -10.12
C VAL A 86 -3.24 -1.98 -10.75
N HIS A 87 -3.70 -3.21 -10.97
CA HIS A 87 -2.90 -4.23 -11.66
C HIS A 87 -2.49 -3.78 -13.07
N ARG A 88 -3.40 -3.15 -13.83
CA ARG A 88 -3.11 -2.65 -15.18
C ARG A 88 -2.02 -1.60 -15.18
N VAL A 89 -2.14 -0.56 -14.33
CA VAL A 89 -1.24 0.59 -14.34
C VAL A 89 0.11 0.34 -13.67
N CYS A 90 0.20 -0.66 -12.82
CA CYS A 90 1.43 -1.06 -12.17
C CYS A 90 2.27 -1.98 -13.05
N LYS A 91 3.60 -1.94 -12.88
CA LYS A 91 4.55 -2.85 -13.55
C LYS A 91 4.43 -4.28 -13.00
N PRO A 92 4.89 -5.30 -13.76
CA PRO A 92 5.14 -6.62 -13.19
C PRO A 92 6.08 -6.51 -11.97
N GLY A 93 5.72 -7.17 -10.87
CA GLY A 93 6.47 -7.14 -9.63
C GLY A 93 6.27 -5.88 -8.77
N ALA A 94 5.47 -4.91 -9.20
CA ALA A 94 5.19 -3.71 -8.43
C ALA A 94 4.57 -4.04 -7.06
N LEU A 95 4.91 -3.23 -6.05
CA LEU A 95 4.34 -3.31 -4.72
C LEU A 95 3.01 -2.54 -4.66
N VAL A 96 2.00 -3.13 -4.02
CA VAL A 96 0.76 -2.42 -3.67
C VAL A 96 0.61 -2.45 -2.16
N VAL A 97 0.54 -1.28 -1.54
CA VAL A 97 0.33 -1.12 -0.11
C VAL A 97 -1.09 -0.63 0.12
N VAL A 98 -1.86 -1.39 0.89
CA VAL A 98 -3.24 -1.03 1.25
C VAL A 98 -3.33 -0.90 2.75
N ARG A 99 -3.84 0.23 3.23
CA ARG A 99 -4.18 0.46 4.64
C ARG A 99 -5.66 0.81 4.75
N THR A 100 -6.33 0.25 5.74
CA THR A 100 -7.77 0.44 5.92
C THR A 100 -8.14 0.15 7.38
N PRO A 101 -9.22 0.69 7.93
CA PRO A 101 -9.70 0.29 9.25
C PRO A 101 -10.03 -1.20 9.28
N HIS A 102 -9.64 -1.87 10.36
CA HIS A 102 -10.09 -3.23 10.62
C HIS A 102 -11.60 -3.23 10.90
N PHE A 103 -12.33 -4.28 10.50
CA PHE A 103 -13.79 -4.35 10.69
C PHE A 103 -14.24 -4.17 12.16
N SER A 104 -13.39 -4.47 13.14
CA SER A 104 -13.70 -4.27 14.56
C SER A 104 -13.34 -2.86 15.06
N SER A 105 -12.68 -2.04 14.25
CA SER A 105 -12.32 -0.67 14.60
C SER A 105 -13.55 0.23 14.64
N ILE A 106 -13.63 1.13 15.61
CA ILE A 106 -14.65 2.19 15.59
C ILE A 106 -14.55 3.04 14.31
N HIS A 107 -13.33 3.22 13.78
CA HIS A 107 -13.11 3.98 12.55
C HIS A 107 -13.76 3.34 11.32
N ALA A 108 -14.03 2.04 11.32
CA ALA A 108 -14.77 1.39 10.24
C ALA A 108 -16.25 1.82 10.15
N TYR A 109 -16.77 2.45 11.21
CA TYR A 109 -18.18 2.84 11.33
C TYR A 109 -18.41 4.34 11.53
N THR A 110 -17.37 5.10 11.89
CA THR A 110 -17.49 6.53 12.20
C THR A 110 -17.79 7.36 10.96
N ASP A 111 -17.21 6.99 9.81
CA ASP A 111 -17.46 7.66 8.55
C ASP A 111 -18.64 6.97 7.81
N PRO A 112 -19.76 7.68 7.57
CA PRO A 112 -20.89 7.14 6.82
C PRO A 112 -20.57 6.83 5.35
N GLY A 113 -19.44 7.34 4.83
CA GLY A 113 -18.94 7.04 3.49
C GLY A 113 -18.26 5.66 3.36
N HIS A 114 -17.98 4.97 4.47
CA HIS A 114 -17.42 3.63 4.44
C HIS A 114 -18.43 2.60 3.97
N ARG A 115 -18.15 1.99 2.84
CA ARG A 115 -18.97 0.95 2.20
C ARG A 115 -18.50 -0.45 2.54
N GLN A 116 -17.18 -0.62 2.69
CA GLN A 116 -16.53 -1.91 2.94
C GLN A 116 -16.10 -2.04 4.40
N ARG A 117 -16.23 -3.26 4.96
CA ARG A 117 -15.68 -3.67 6.26
C ARG A 117 -14.72 -4.82 6.01
N LEU A 118 -13.43 -4.50 6.08
CA LEU A 118 -12.38 -5.40 5.66
C LEU A 118 -11.81 -6.20 6.84
N ALA A 119 -11.53 -7.45 6.58
CA ALA A 119 -10.87 -8.40 7.45
C ALA A 119 -9.53 -8.83 6.85
N ARG A 120 -8.71 -9.52 7.60
CA ARG A 120 -7.40 -10.02 7.15
C ARG A 120 -7.48 -10.93 5.91
N GLY A 121 -8.61 -11.62 5.71
CA GLY A 121 -8.85 -12.46 4.54
C GLY A 121 -9.35 -11.74 3.30
N SER A 122 -9.70 -10.44 3.38
CA SER A 122 -10.38 -9.73 2.29
C SER A 122 -9.55 -9.67 1.01
N MET A 123 -8.23 -9.42 1.09
CA MET A 123 -7.38 -9.40 -0.10
C MET A 123 -7.16 -10.79 -0.72
N ASP A 124 -7.26 -11.86 0.06
CA ASP A 124 -7.26 -13.22 -0.49
C ASP A 124 -8.52 -13.48 -1.34
N GLN A 125 -9.68 -12.91 -0.95
CA GLN A 125 -10.90 -12.99 -1.73
C GLN A 125 -10.82 -12.12 -2.99
N VAL A 126 -10.41 -10.86 -2.88
CA VAL A 126 -10.19 -9.97 -4.04
C VAL A 126 -9.30 -10.65 -5.09
N ARG A 127 -8.20 -11.28 -4.65
CA ARG A 127 -7.30 -12.01 -5.55
C ARG A 127 -8.00 -13.14 -6.31
N LYS A 128 -8.96 -13.83 -5.69
CA LYS A 128 -9.71 -14.93 -6.35
C LYS A 128 -10.74 -14.40 -7.35
N ASP A 129 -11.30 -13.23 -7.06
CA ASP A 129 -12.37 -12.62 -7.85
C ASP A 129 -11.82 -11.79 -9.03
N LEU A 130 -10.49 -11.54 -9.07
CA LEU A 130 -9.85 -10.91 -10.22
C LEU A 130 -9.93 -11.79 -11.47
N ALA A 131 -10.08 -11.12 -12.62
CA ALA A 131 -10.12 -11.78 -13.92
C ALA A 131 -8.86 -12.64 -14.19
N PRO A 132 -8.98 -13.72 -15.00
CA PRO A 132 -7.82 -14.48 -15.43
C PRO A 132 -6.74 -13.60 -16.04
N GLY A 133 -5.49 -13.78 -15.59
CA GLY A 133 -4.35 -12.95 -16.01
C GLY A 133 -4.07 -11.75 -15.11
N CYS A 134 -4.96 -11.37 -14.20
CA CYS A 134 -4.73 -10.36 -13.17
C CYS A 134 -4.24 -11.04 -11.86
N GLY A 135 -2.95 -11.34 -11.79
CA GLY A 135 -2.36 -11.99 -10.61
C GLY A 135 -2.00 -11.00 -9.50
N LEU A 136 -2.37 -11.33 -8.27
CA LEU A 136 -1.89 -10.68 -7.05
C LEU A 136 -1.29 -11.73 -6.11
N GLU A 137 -0.13 -11.45 -5.55
CA GLU A 137 0.46 -12.23 -4.46
C GLU A 137 0.32 -11.42 -3.16
N VAL A 138 -0.24 -12.02 -2.13
CA VAL A 138 -0.33 -11.41 -0.80
C VAL A 138 0.97 -11.71 -0.06
N LEU A 139 1.86 -10.73 0.05
CA LEU A 139 3.16 -10.84 0.71
C LEU A 139 3.02 -10.75 2.22
N ARG A 140 2.17 -9.82 2.66
CA ARG A 140 1.96 -9.52 4.07
C ARG A 140 0.53 -9.09 4.33
N LYS A 141 0.02 -9.46 5.49
CA LYS A 141 -1.29 -9.04 6.01
C LYS A 141 -1.24 -8.95 7.52
N ASP A 142 -1.17 -7.73 8.02
CA ASP A 142 -1.04 -7.45 9.44
C ASP A 142 -2.24 -6.69 9.99
N ILE A 143 -2.48 -6.95 11.26
CA ILE A 143 -3.44 -6.20 12.07
C ILE A 143 -2.66 -5.28 13.01
N LEU A 144 -2.96 -3.99 12.95
CA LEU A 144 -2.42 -2.99 13.85
C LEU A 144 -3.43 -2.70 14.97
N PHE A 145 -2.93 -2.64 16.19
CA PHE A 145 -3.73 -2.36 17.38
C PHE A 145 -3.51 -0.93 17.85
N HIS A 146 -4.49 -0.41 18.60
CA HIS A 146 -4.31 0.84 19.33
C HIS A 146 -3.15 0.76 20.33
N HIS A 147 -2.53 1.87 20.61
CA HIS A 147 -1.55 1.96 21.70
C HIS A 147 -2.26 1.90 23.05
N GLY A 148 -1.63 1.28 24.04
CA GLY A 148 -2.13 1.23 25.39
C GLY A 148 -2.32 -0.19 25.96
N PRO A 149 -2.54 -0.30 27.28
CA PRO A 149 -2.57 -1.59 27.98
C PRO A 149 -3.77 -2.45 27.60
N TRP A 150 -4.89 -1.85 27.20
CA TRP A 150 -6.11 -2.57 26.84
C TRP A 150 -6.00 -3.38 25.55
N SER A 151 -5.03 -3.10 24.71
CA SER A 151 -4.83 -3.82 23.44
C SER A 151 -3.85 -4.99 23.55
N TRP A 152 -3.15 -5.16 24.68
CA TRP A 152 -2.16 -6.23 24.79
C TRP A 152 -2.77 -7.66 24.76
N PRO A 153 -3.97 -7.92 25.35
CA PRO A 153 -4.54 -9.25 25.24
C PRO A 153 -4.88 -9.61 23.78
N GLY A 154 -5.44 -8.64 23.04
CA GLY A 154 -5.71 -8.81 21.59
C GLY A 154 -4.44 -9.10 20.80
N ARG A 155 -3.35 -8.36 21.07
CA ARG A 155 -2.05 -8.61 20.43
C ARG A 155 -1.49 -9.99 20.73
N LEU A 156 -1.61 -10.44 21.99
CA LEU A 156 -1.15 -11.77 22.40
C LEU A 156 -1.94 -12.86 21.68
N ILE A 157 -3.27 -12.76 21.67
CA ILE A 157 -4.14 -13.72 20.98
C ILE A 157 -3.84 -13.72 19.47
N TYR A 158 -3.66 -12.54 18.89
CA TYR A 158 -3.29 -12.40 17.48
C TYR A 158 -1.95 -13.08 17.16
N ARG A 159 -0.93 -12.93 18.02
CA ARG A 159 0.37 -13.60 17.83
C ARG A 159 0.27 -15.12 17.87
N ILE A 160 -0.62 -15.66 18.72
CA ILE A 160 -0.83 -17.11 18.83
C ILE A 160 -1.63 -17.63 17.62
N SER A 161 -2.73 -16.96 17.28
CA SER A 161 -3.58 -17.34 16.15
C SER A 161 -4.37 -16.15 15.60
N PRO A 162 -3.93 -15.56 14.49
CA PRO A 162 -4.66 -14.47 13.83
C PRO A 162 -6.11 -14.81 13.50
N ASN A 163 -6.37 -16.03 13.05
CA ASN A 163 -7.72 -16.47 12.67
C ASN A 163 -8.65 -16.60 13.89
N LYS A 164 -8.13 -17.11 15.04
CA LYS A 164 -8.93 -17.18 16.27
C LYS A 164 -9.19 -15.79 16.82
N TYR A 165 -8.21 -14.88 16.71
CA TYR A 165 -8.41 -13.49 17.10
C TYR A 165 -9.57 -12.86 16.33
N GLU A 166 -9.57 -12.87 15.00
CA GLU A 166 -10.65 -12.28 14.22
C GLU A 166 -11.99 -12.93 14.47
N LYS A 167 -12.02 -14.28 14.60
CA LYS A 167 -13.27 -15.03 14.72
C LYS A 167 -13.97 -14.84 16.07
N PHE A 168 -13.21 -14.72 17.17
CA PHE A 168 -13.78 -14.80 18.51
C PHE A 168 -13.50 -13.59 19.40
N PHE A 169 -12.44 -12.82 19.14
CA PHE A 169 -11.94 -11.83 20.07
C PHE A 169 -11.85 -10.41 19.50
N ALA A 170 -12.07 -10.23 18.19
CA ALA A 170 -11.85 -8.96 17.53
C ALA A 170 -12.72 -7.83 18.09
N PHE A 171 -13.97 -8.11 18.47
CA PHE A 171 -14.86 -7.10 19.07
C PHE A 171 -14.62 -6.89 20.58
N MET A 172 -14.00 -7.86 21.25
CA MET A 172 -13.61 -7.71 22.67
C MET A 172 -12.32 -6.88 22.82
N PHE A 173 -11.39 -7.06 21.92
CA PHE A 173 -10.10 -6.35 21.86
C PHE A 173 -9.90 -5.73 20.47
N PRO A 174 -10.62 -4.62 20.17
CA PRO A 174 -10.65 -4.09 18.79
C PRO A 174 -9.27 -3.74 18.26
N ALA A 175 -9.05 -4.09 17.01
CA ALA A 175 -7.90 -3.63 16.25
C ALA A 175 -8.16 -2.23 15.68
N ARG A 176 -7.10 -1.55 15.25
CA ARG A 176 -7.17 -0.22 14.64
C ARG A 176 -7.27 -0.34 13.12
N GLU A 177 -6.27 -0.95 12.51
CA GLU A 177 -6.09 -0.96 11.07
C GLU A 177 -5.62 -2.34 10.57
N LEU A 178 -5.86 -2.56 9.29
CA LEU A 178 -5.26 -3.60 8.46
C LEU A 178 -4.19 -2.97 7.57
N VAL A 179 -3.11 -3.69 7.36
CA VAL A 179 -2.08 -3.37 6.38
C VAL A 179 -1.86 -4.58 5.51
N PHE A 180 -1.99 -4.40 4.19
CA PHE A 180 -1.67 -5.41 3.21
C PHE A 180 -0.52 -4.93 2.34
N GLU A 181 0.42 -5.82 2.07
CA GLU A 181 1.44 -5.66 1.05
C GLU A 181 1.21 -6.74 -0.01
N LEU A 182 0.99 -6.29 -1.22
CA LEU A 182 0.67 -7.16 -2.34
C LEU A 182 1.69 -6.97 -3.45
N ARG A 183 1.95 -8.01 -4.24
CA ARG A 183 2.79 -7.95 -5.44
C ARG A 183 1.95 -8.18 -6.68
N ILE A 184 2.17 -7.36 -7.69
CA ILE A 184 1.55 -7.52 -9.01
C ILE A 184 2.24 -8.66 -9.76
N LEU A 185 1.46 -9.65 -10.16
CA LEU A 185 1.92 -10.75 -11.00
C LEU A 185 1.34 -10.59 -12.41
N LYS A 186 2.21 -10.40 -13.41
CA LYS A 186 1.81 -10.36 -14.82
C LYS A 186 2.48 -11.49 -15.58
N PRO A 187 1.78 -12.17 -16.51
CA PRO A 187 2.41 -13.18 -17.33
C PRO A 187 3.52 -12.58 -18.17
N GLY A 188 4.72 -13.16 -18.15
CA GLY A 188 5.78 -12.90 -19.13
C GLY A 188 6.99 -12.06 -18.72
N ARG A 189 7.21 -11.73 -17.42
CA ARG A 189 8.54 -11.26 -16.96
C ARG A 189 8.86 -11.74 -15.56
N GLN A 190 9.99 -12.42 -15.48
CA GLN A 190 10.60 -12.98 -14.26
C GLN A 190 11.33 -11.91 -13.45
N GLU A 191 11.27 -12.11 -12.14
CA GLU A 191 12.27 -11.95 -11.09
C GLU A 191 12.63 -10.55 -10.61
N LEU A 192 12.04 -10.23 -9.45
CA LEU A 192 12.69 -9.35 -8.47
C LEU A 192 13.51 -10.23 -7.51
N PRO A 193 14.62 -9.69 -6.92
CA PRO A 193 15.45 -10.44 -6.00
C PRO A 193 14.65 -11.04 -4.85
N SER A 194 14.86 -12.33 -4.60
CA SER A 194 14.18 -13.11 -3.56
C SER A 194 14.62 -12.74 -2.13
N ASP A 195 15.54 -11.81 -1.97
CA ASP A 195 16.19 -11.47 -0.69
C ASP A 195 15.39 -10.52 0.21
N GLY A 196 14.25 -10.00 -0.25
CA GLY A 196 13.39 -9.13 0.56
C GLY A 196 14.05 -7.82 1.04
N SER A 197 15.22 -7.46 0.51
CA SER A 197 15.97 -6.25 0.93
C SER A 197 15.21 -4.95 0.72
N TRP A 198 14.30 -4.91 -0.25
CA TRP A 198 13.45 -3.78 -0.56
C TRP A 198 12.27 -3.59 0.42
N LEU A 199 11.86 -4.66 1.15
CA LEU A 199 10.79 -4.59 2.16
C LEU A 199 11.16 -3.75 3.38
N ARG A 200 12.45 -3.63 3.68
CA ARG A 200 12.94 -2.97 4.92
C ARG A 200 13.01 -1.45 4.82
N ALA A 201 13.09 -0.89 3.63
CA ALA A 201 13.32 0.55 3.46
C ALA A 201 12.06 1.43 3.53
N GLY A 202 10.88 0.92 3.15
CA GLY A 202 9.67 1.73 3.02
C GLY A 202 8.77 1.79 4.27
N VAL A 203 8.55 0.67 4.94
CA VAL A 203 7.53 0.55 6.00
C VAL A 203 8.08 0.90 7.39
N MET A 204 9.37 0.63 7.65
CA MET A 204 10.00 0.95 8.95
C MET A 204 10.25 2.45 9.15
N ALA A 205 10.40 3.23 8.08
CA ALA A 205 10.61 4.68 8.17
C ALA A 205 9.34 5.42 8.61
N GLU A 206 8.16 4.97 8.20
CA GLU A 206 6.88 5.62 8.56
C GLU A 206 6.37 5.24 9.96
N ALA A 207 6.61 4.01 10.39
CA ALA A 207 6.22 3.59 11.74
C ALA A 207 6.96 4.38 12.83
N ARG A 208 8.20 4.82 12.56
CA ARG A 208 8.98 5.67 13.45
C ARG A 208 8.56 7.16 13.43
N LYS A 209 8.05 7.68 12.31
CA LYS A 209 7.66 9.09 12.19
C LYS A 209 6.34 9.40 12.91
N LYS A 210 5.39 8.46 12.95
CA LYS A 210 4.08 8.62 13.64
C LYS A 210 4.11 8.27 15.14
N SER A 211 5.24 7.81 15.69
CA SER A 211 5.39 7.58 17.14
C SER A 211 5.89 8.80 17.91
N HIS A 212 6.13 9.95 17.25
CA HIS A 212 6.68 11.17 17.84
C HIS A 212 5.74 12.38 17.73
N ASP A 213 4.49 12.22 17.32
CA ASP A 213 3.48 13.27 17.48
C ASP A 213 2.71 13.05 18.79
N PRO A 214 2.61 14.09 19.66
CA PRO A 214 2.06 14.05 21.01
C PRO A 214 0.54 13.82 21.04
#